data_84c4cc3cbeafee6dfaab0b69c71c0184
#
_entry.id   84c4cc3cbeafee6dfaab0b69c71c0184
#
_cell.length_a   1.000
_cell.length_b   1.000
_cell.length_c   1.000
_cell.angle_alpha   90.00
_cell.angle_beta   90.00
_cell.angle_gamma   90.00
#
_symmetry.space_group_name_H-M   'P 1'
#
loop_
_entity.id
_entity.type
_entity.pdbx_description
1 polymer ?
#
loop_
_entity_poly.entity_id
_entity_poly.type
_entity_poly.pdbx_seq_one_letter_code
_entity_poly.pdbx_strand_id
1 'polypeptide(L)'
;GKNLIKGDFEIGEEYLTYGKIHLPKEENPTVSIVIPVYNQIHYTYLCLQSILEHTKDVSYEVIIADDVSTDATEHLAEFADNLVICRNQTNQGFLRNCNQAAKAARGKYVMFLNNDTQVTEGWLSSLVNLIESDSTIGMVGSKLVYPDGRLQEAGGIIWSDGSGWNYGRLDDPDKAEYNYVKDVDYISGAAILLSTALWKQIGGFDERFAPAYCEDSDLAFEVRKAGYRVVYQPKSKVIHFEGISNGTDVNGTGLKRYQVENSEKLKEKWKEEFKNQCVNNGNPNPFRARERSMGKKIIVVIDHYVPTFDKDAGSKTTFQYLKMFLKKGYVVKFIGDNYLHEEPYTSTLQQMGIEVLYGQEYLTGIWDWLVKNGKDIHVAYLNRPHIATKYVDFIKEHTDIKMIYYGH
;
A
#
# COMPACT_ATOMS: atom_id res chain seq x y z
N GLY A 1 10.45 18.67 6.51
CA GLY A 1 9.46 18.47 7.51
C GLY A 1 8.62 19.69 7.74
N LYS A 2 7.50 19.84 7.02
CA LYS A 2 6.49 20.84 7.38
C LYS A 2 5.79 20.34 8.63
N ASN A 3 5.66 21.20 9.62
CA ASN A 3 5.00 20.92 10.89
C ASN A 3 3.62 20.34 10.63
N LEU A 4 3.45 19.08 10.93
CA LEU A 4 2.16 18.47 11.06
C LEU A 4 1.45 19.15 12.21
N ILE A 5 0.32 19.77 11.93
CA ILE A 5 -0.36 20.58 12.90
C ILE A 5 -0.95 19.65 13.97
N LYS A 6 -0.38 19.70 15.16
CA LYS A 6 -0.96 19.09 16.36
C LYS A 6 -1.82 20.15 17.03
N GLY A 7 -3.10 19.92 17.14
CA GLY A 7 -3.97 20.77 17.95
C GLY A 7 -5.43 20.70 17.52
N ASP A 8 -6.29 20.94 18.49
CA ASP A 8 -7.70 21.16 18.24
C ASP A 8 -7.85 22.57 17.66
N PHE A 9 -8.22 22.64 16.39
CA PHE A 9 -8.55 23.90 15.75
C PHE A 9 -9.99 24.26 16.06
N GLU A 10 -10.21 25.47 16.53
CA GLU A 10 -11.56 26.00 16.57
C GLU A 10 -12.02 26.31 15.12
N ILE A 11 -13.19 25.82 14.80
CA ILE A 11 -13.82 25.99 13.50
C ILE A 11 -14.39 27.41 13.45
N GLY A 12 -14.01 28.20 12.48
CA GLY A 12 -14.55 29.54 12.30
C GLY A 12 -13.63 30.47 11.55
N GLU A 13 -13.20 31.56 12.16
CA GLU A 13 -12.41 32.59 11.49
C GLU A 13 -11.03 32.16 10.99
N GLU A 14 -10.45 31.09 11.53
CA GLU A 14 -9.13 30.58 11.12
C GLU A 14 -9.13 30.02 9.68
N TYR A 15 -10.22 29.43 9.20
CA TYR A 15 -10.29 28.94 7.82
C TYR A 15 -10.24 30.04 6.78
N LEU A 16 -10.75 31.20 7.10
CA LEU A 16 -10.65 32.38 6.26
C LEU A 16 -9.19 32.89 6.18
N THR A 17 -8.38 32.60 7.20
CA THR A 17 -6.97 32.99 7.29
C THR A 17 -6.07 32.15 6.38
N TYR A 18 -6.42 30.87 6.12
CA TYR A 18 -5.65 29.97 5.25
C TYR A 18 -5.99 30.12 3.76
N GLY A 19 -7.03 30.87 3.44
CA GLY A 19 -7.46 31.12 2.08
C GLY A 19 -8.26 29.98 1.47
N LYS A 20 -8.89 30.27 0.37
CA LYS A 20 -9.68 29.30 -0.39
C LYS A 20 -8.79 28.38 -1.20
N ILE A 21 -9.11 27.08 -1.20
CA ILE A 21 -8.43 26.09 -2.02
C ILE A 21 -9.05 26.09 -3.42
N HIS A 22 -8.23 26.33 -4.45
CA HIS A 22 -8.67 26.31 -5.84
C HIS A 22 -8.22 25.01 -6.49
N LEU A 23 -9.05 23.97 -6.40
CA LEU A 23 -8.81 22.71 -7.07
C LEU A 23 -9.00 22.85 -8.59
N PRO A 24 -8.31 22.07 -9.41
CA PRO A 24 -8.47 22.12 -10.86
C PRO A 24 -9.88 21.68 -11.26
N LYS A 25 -10.39 22.28 -12.33
CA LYS A 25 -11.63 21.85 -12.99
C LYS A 25 -11.25 20.95 -14.16
N GLU A 26 -11.61 19.67 -14.05
CA GLU A 26 -11.32 18.66 -15.06
C GLU A 26 -12.62 18.12 -15.68
N GLU A 27 -12.69 18.15 -17.00
CA GLU A 27 -13.83 17.57 -17.72
C GLU A 27 -13.71 16.05 -17.86
N ASN A 28 -12.49 15.56 -18.04
CA ASN A 28 -12.18 14.13 -18.21
C ASN A 28 -11.06 13.71 -17.25
N PRO A 29 -11.35 13.63 -15.93
CA PRO A 29 -10.34 13.25 -14.95
C PRO A 29 -9.89 11.80 -15.14
N THR A 30 -8.61 11.55 -14.94
CA THR A 30 -8.08 10.18 -14.88
C THR A 30 -8.53 9.49 -13.61
N VAL A 31 -8.53 10.20 -12.49
CA VAL A 31 -8.86 9.66 -11.17
C VAL A 31 -9.98 10.47 -10.52
N SER A 32 -10.97 9.76 -9.98
CA SER A 32 -11.97 10.33 -9.07
C SER A 32 -11.58 9.99 -7.64
N ILE A 33 -11.17 11.00 -6.88
CA ILE A 33 -10.80 10.84 -5.48
C ILE A 33 -12.05 10.98 -4.62
N VAL A 34 -12.50 9.87 -4.03
CA VAL A 34 -13.67 9.83 -3.14
C VAL A 34 -13.20 9.94 -1.69
N ILE A 35 -13.62 11.00 -1.02
CA ILE A 35 -13.25 11.29 0.37
C ILE A 35 -14.51 11.21 1.23
N PRO A 36 -14.67 10.13 2.02
CA PRO A 36 -15.76 10.05 2.99
C PRO A 36 -15.52 11.00 4.14
N VAL A 37 -16.54 11.77 4.51
CA VAL A 37 -16.44 12.82 5.52
C VAL A 37 -17.62 12.75 6.48
N TYR A 38 -17.31 12.80 7.76
CA TYR A 38 -18.27 13.07 8.81
C TYR A 38 -17.62 14.02 9.82
N ASN A 39 -18.01 15.29 9.79
CA ASN A 39 -17.38 16.35 10.61
C ASN A 39 -15.84 16.44 10.37
N GLN A 40 -15.10 16.98 11.30
CA GLN A 40 -13.63 17.10 11.23
C GLN A 40 -13.16 17.97 10.05
N ILE A 41 -13.81 19.11 9.87
CA ILE A 41 -13.53 20.02 8.74
C ILE A 41 -12.06 20.39 8.59
N HIS A 42 -11.35 20.63 9.68
CA HIS A 42 -9.94 21.01 9.60
C HIS A 42 -9.04 19.92 9.04
N TYR A 43 -9.33 18.64 9.32
CA TYR A 43 -8.61 17.53 8.68
C TYR A 43 -8.93 17.44 7.20
N THR A 44 -10.21 17.58 6.84
CA THR A 44 -10.64 17.61 5.44
C THR A 44 -9.97 18.75 4.68
N TYR A 45 -9.92 19.94 5.26
CA TYR A 45 -9.26 21.10 4.67
C TYR A 45 -7.77 20.81 4.39
N LEU A 46 -7.03 20.30 5.37
CA LEU A 46 -5.62 19.95 5.22
C LEU A 46 -5.40 18.82 4.24
N CYS A 47 -6.30 17.85 4.19
CA CYS A 47 -6.28 16.79 3.18
C CYS A 47 -6.41 17.36 1.78
N LEU A 48 -7.39 18.22 1.53
CA LEU A 48 -7.59 18.89 0.24
C LEU A 48 -6.39 19.76 -0.15
N GLN A 49 -5.83 20.50 0.80
CA GLN A 49 -4.64 21.31 0.57
C GLN A 49 -3.44 20.44 0.15
N SER A 50 -3.24 19.30 0.79
CA SER A 50 -2.18 18.37 0.43
C SER A 50 -2.39 17.76 -0.97
N ILE A 51 -3.62 17.46 -1.33
CA ILE A 51 -3.97 16.97 -2.69
C ILE A 51 -3.59 18.03 -3.73
N LEU A 52 -3.98 19.28 -3.52
CA LEU A 52 -3.65 20.37 -4.44
C LEU A 52 -2.14 20.55 -4.58
N GLU A 53 -1.40 20.50 -3.48
CA GLU A 53 0.05 20.72 -3.46
C GLU A 53 0.82 19.57 -4.13
N HIS A 54 0.38 18.33 -3.96
CA HIS A 54 1.16 17.14 -4.31
C HIS A 54 0.58 16.30 -5.47
N THR A 55 -0.43 16.79 -6.17
CA THR A 55 -1.06 16.04 -7.26
C THR A 55 -1.05 16.86 -8.54
N LYS A 56 0.13 16.94 -9.17
CA LYS A 56 0.33 17.78 -10.36
C LYS A 56 0.40 17.00 -11.67
N ASP A 57 0.70 15.71 -11.60
CA ASP A 57 1.03 14.87 -12.76
C ASP A 57 -0.12 13.98 -13.23
N VAL A 58 -1.23 13.99 -12.51
CA VAL A 58 -2.42 13.19 -12.83
C VAL A 58 -3.64 14.09 -12.76
N SER A 59 -4.48 14.06 -13.80
CA SER A 59 -5.76 14.78 -13.77
C SER A 59 -6.73 14.07 -12.80
N TYR A 60 -7.42 14.85 -11.97
CA TYR A 60 -8.31 14.32 -10.95
C TYR A 60 -9.50 15.22 -10.70
N GLU A 61 -10.55 14.63 -10.20
CA GLU A 61 -11.66 15.31 -9.53
C GLU A 61 -11.71 14.87 -8.07
N VAL A 62 -12.29 15.68 -7.21
CA VAL A 62 -12.52 15.34 -5.81
C VAL A 62 -14.01 15.25 -5.55
N ILE A 63 -14.45 14.11 -5.03
CA ILE A 63 -15.83 13.83 -4.63
C ILE A 63 -15.86 13.71 -3.11
N ILE A 64 -16.56 14.64 -2.47
CA ILE A 64 -16.78 14.64 -1.03
C ILE A 64 -18.04 13.86 -0.73
N ALA A 65 -17.88 12.74 -0.01
CA ALA A 65 -19.01 11.93 0.45
C ALA A 65 -19.36 12.38 1.88
N ASP A 66 -20.26 13.36 2.01
CA ASP A 66 -20.64 13.96 3.28
C ASP A 66 -21.79 13.21 3.94
N ASP A 67 -21.51 12.51 5.02
CA ASP A 67 -22.47 11.70 5.77
C ASP A 67 -23.20 12.49 6.85
N VAL A 68 -23.81 13.59 6.44
CA VAL A 68 -24.60 14.51 7.30
C VAL A 68 -23.78 15.19 8.38
N SER A 69 -22.69 15.80 7.97
CA SER A 69 -21.86 16.61 8.89
C SER A 69 -22.66 17.75 9.49
N THR A 70 -22.37 18.06 10.75
CA THR A 70 -23.04 19.09 11.55
C THR A 70 -22.11 20.26 11.91
N ASP A 71 -20.84 20.17 11.57
CA ASP A 71 -19.85 21.24 11.70
C ASP A 71 -19.77 22.08 10.42
N ALA A 72 -18.72 22.89 10.28
CA ALA A 72 -18.51 23.74 9.09
C ALA A 72 -18.27 22.94 7.79
N THR A 73 -18.18 21.60 7.83
CA THR A 73 -18.10 20.74 6.65
C THR A 73 -19.30 20.95 5.71
N GLU A 74 -20.46 21.27 6.24
CA GLU A 74 -21.64 21.58 5.41
C GLU A 74 -21.43 22.80 4.50
N HIS A 75 -20.46 23.67 4.81
CA HIS A 75 -20.06 24.84 4.04
C HIS A 75 -18.76 24.64 3.27
N LEU A 76 -18.33 23.41 3.06
CA LEU A 76 -17.03 23.11 2.46
C LEU A 76 -16.85 23.76 1.07
N ALA A 77 -17.92 23.92 0.29
CA ALA A 77 -17.89 24.61 -0.99
C ALA A 77 -17.47 26.09 -0.91
N GLU A 78 -17.55 26.71 0.26
CA GLU A 78 -17.06 28.06 0.50
C GLU A 78 -15.53 28.11 0.71
N PHE A 79 -14.93 26.97 1.09
CA PHE A 79 -13.51 26.85 1.37
C PHE A 79 -12.71 26.24 0.21
N ALA A 80 -13.37 25.53 -0.71
CA ALA A 80 -12.71 24.87 -1.84
C ALA A 80 -13.59 24.89 -3.08
N ASP A 81 -12.95 25.20 -4.24
CA ASP A 81 -13.63 25.19 -5.54
C ASP A 81 -13.59 23.81 -6.19
N ASN A 82 -14.53 23.59 -7.12
CA ASN A 82 -14.56 22.43 -8.03
C ASN A 82 -14.68 21.09 -7.31
N LEU A 83 -15.29 21.08 -6.14
CA LEU A 83 -15.66 19.85 -5.46
C LEU A 83 -16.97 19.31 -6.03
N VAL A 84 -17.07 17.99 -6.14
CA VAL A 84 -18.35 17.30 -6.27
C VAL A 84 -18.78 16.89 -4.87
N ILE A 85 -19.88 17.43 -4.36
CA ILE A 85 -20.36 17.14 -3.00
C ILE A 85 -21.59 16.27 -3.07
N CYS A 86 -21.47 15.07 -2.50
CA CYS A 86 -22.55 14.10 -2.35
C CYS A 86 -22.93 14.02 -0.88
N ARG A 87 -23.93 14.80 -0.48
CA ARG A 87 -24.42 14.81 0.90
C ARG A 87 -25.60 13.86 1.07
N ASN A 88 -25.50 12.96 2.05
CA ASN A 88 -26.58 12.05 2.41
C ASN A 88 -27.70 12.80 3.15
N GLN A 89 -28.91 12.29 3.11
CA GLN A 89 -30.05 12.84 3.86
C GLN A 89 -30.06 12.35 5.30
N THR A 90 -29.58 11.13 5.51
CA THR A 90 -29.44 10.50 6.83
C THR A 90 -28.04 9.87 6.93
N ASN A 91 -27.54 9.72 8.14
CA ASN A 91 -26.24 9.07 8.36
C ASN A 91 -26.29 7.62 7.89
N GLN A 92 -25.42 7.27 6.95
CA GLN A 92 -25.37 5.95 6.31
C GLN A 92 -24.22 5.07 6.83
N GLY A 93 -23.25 5.66 7.49
CA GLY A 93 -21.98 5.00 7.83
C GLY A 93 -21.00 4.97 6.67
N PHE A 94 -19.74 4.63 6.97
CA PHE A 94 -18.61 4.68 6.03
C PHE A 94 -18.88 3.92 4.72
N LEU A 95 -19.26 2.66 4.82
CA LEU A 95 -19.39 1.76 3.67
C LEU A 95 -20.44 2.28 2.67
N ARG A 96 -21.65 2.56 3.13
CA ARG A 96 -22.73 3.03 2.26
C ARG A 96 -22.46 4.44 1.74
N ASN A 97 -21.83 5.29 2.55
CA ASN A 97 -21.42 6.62 2.12
C ASN A 97 -20.44 6.55 0.94
N CYS A 98 -19.42 5.72 1.03
CA CYS A 98 -18.47 5.49 -0.08
C CYS A 98 -19.17 4.91 -1.32
N ASN A 99 -20.00 3.89 -1.15
CA ASN A 99 -20.71 3.27 -2.27
C ASN A 99 -21.61 4.27 -3.00
N GLN A 100 -22.30 5.12 -2.27
CA GLN A 100 -23.20 6.12 -2.85
C GLN A 100 -22.42 7.19 -3.63
N ALA A 101 -21.36 7.74 -3.02
CA ALA A 101 -20.55 8.80 -3.64
C ALA A 101 -19.77 8.30 -4.86
N ALA A 102 -19.32 7.06 -4.85
CA ALA A 102 -18.56 6.49 -5.97
C ALA A 102 -19.38 6.42 -7.27
N LYS A 103 -20.72 6.47 -7.18
CA LYS A 103 -21.59 6.54 -8.37
C LYS A 103 -21.37 7.83 -9.19
N ALA A 104 -20.87 8.89 -8.57
CA ALA A 104 -20.56 10.15 -9.24
C ALA A 104 -19.18 10.15 -9.91
N ALA A 105 -18.37 9.10 -9.76
CA ALA A 105 -17.03 9.03 -10.32
C ALA A 105 -17.05 8.99 -11.84
N ARG A 106 -16.31 9.92 -12.46
CA ARG A 106 -16.15 10.03 -13.91
C ARG A 106 -14.79 9.52 -14.39
N GLY A 107 -13.83 9.36 -13.48
CA GLY A 107 -12.47 8.94 -13.78
C GLY A 107 -12.38 7.47 -14.23
N LYS A 108 -11.33 7.15 -14.95
CA LYS A 108 -10.96 5.78 -15.28
C LYS A 108 -10.70 4.96 -14.02
N TYR A 109 -10.14 5.61 -12.98
CA TYR A 109 -9.85 5.03 -11.68
C TYR A 109 -10.63 5.75 -10.59
N VAL A 110 -11.02 5.01 -9.57
CA VAL A 110 -11.56 5.54 -8.31
C VAL A 110 -10.52 5.35 -7.21
N MET A 111 -10.26 6.42 -6.47
CA MET A 111 -9.34 6.44 -5.33
C MET A 111 -10.12 6.76 -4.07
N PHE A 112 -10.23 5.80 -3.16
CA PHE A 112 -10.79 6.06 -1.83
C PHE A 112 -9.69 6.58 -0.93
N LEU A 113 -9.92 7.74 -0.34
CA LEU A 113 -8.97 8.42 0.54
C LEU A 113 -9.70 8.94 1.77
N ASN A 114 -9.26 8.55 2.96
CA ASN A 114 -9.84 9.08 4.19
C ASN A 114 -9.55 10.57 4.34
N ASN A 115 -10.50 11.30 4.96
CA ASN A 115 -10.35 12.76 5.16
C ASN A 115 -9.28 13.15 6.18
N ASP A 116 -8.90 12.24 7.06
CA ASP A 116 -7.84 12.42 8.05
C ASP A 116 -6.46 12.00 7.53
N THR A 117 -6.19 12.29 6.25
CA THR A 117 -4.92 12.01 5.60
C THR A 117 -4.26 13.27 5.05
N GLN A 118 -2.95 13.21 4.90
CA GLN A 118 -2.19 14.15 4.10
C GLN A 118 -1.35 13.37 3.10
N VAL A 119 -1.50 13.68 1.83
CA VAL A 119 -0.75 13.02 0.76
C VAL A 119 0.60 13.69 0.54
N THR A 120 1.50 13.00 -0.13
CA THR A 120 2.87 13.46 -0.36
C THR A 120 3.21 13.42 -1.84
N GLU A 121 4.36 13.97 -2.22
CA GLU A 121 4.80 14.05 -3.62
C GLU A 121 4.78 12.68 -4.30
N GLY A 122 4.20 12.62 -5.49
CA GLY A 122 4.14 11.40 -6.30
C GLY A 122 3.14 10.33 -5.82
N TRP A 123 2.35 10.61 -4.80
CA TRP A 123 1.45 9.62 -4.20
C TRP A 123 0.45 9.02 -5.18
N LEU A 124 -0.15 9.85 -6.04
CA LEU A 124 -1.18 9.39 -6.97
C LEU A 124 -0.58 8.90 -8.29
N SER A 125 0.40 9.60 -8.84
CA SER A 125 1.06 9.19 -10.08
C SER A 125 1.73 7.84 -9.95
N SER A 126 2.34 7.52 -8.81
CA SER A 126 2.95 6.21 -8.58
C SER A 126 1.93 5.07 -8.55
N LEU A 127 0.73 5.31 -8.02
CA LEU A 127 -0.37 4.34 -8.06
C LEU A 127 -0.87 4.13 -9.49
N VAL A 128 -1.14 5.21 -10.21
CA VAL A 128 -1.66 5.14 -11.59
C VAL A 128 -0.65 4.49 -12.52
N ASN A 129 0.63 4.88 -12.43
CA ASN A 129 1.68 4.29 -13.26
C ASN A 129 1.82 2.78 -13.01
N LEU A 130 1.71 2.34 -11.76
CA LEU A 130 1.81 0.93 -11.43
C LEU A 130 0.64 0.12 -12.00
N ILE A 131 -0.59 0.56 -11.77
CA ILE A 131 -1.77 -0.17 -12.25
C ILE A 131 -1.85 -0.19 -13.78
N GLU A 132 -1.36 0.85 -14.46
CA GLU A 132 -1.30 0.90 -15.91
C GLU A 132 -0.15 0.08 -16.51
N SER A 133 0.89 -0.19 -15.73
CA SER A 133 2.08 -0.93 -16.20
C SER A 133 1.83 -2.43 -16.39
N ASP A 134 0.81 -2.98 -15.75
CA ASP A 134 0.54 -4.43 -15.74
C ASP A 134 -0.97 -4.67 -15.66
N SER A 135 -1.54 -5.25 -16.71
CA SER A 135 -2.98 -5.53 -16.81
C SER A 135 -3.47 -6.59 -15.82
N THR A 136 -2.58 -7.33 -15.17
CA THR A 136 -2.95 -8.29 -14.13
C THR A 136 -3.24 -7.64 -12.78
N ILE A 137 -2.84 -6.37 -12.60
CA ILE A 137 -3.09 -5.62 -11.37
C ILE A 137 -4.50 -5.04 -11.40
N GLY A 138 -5.31 -5.37 -10.39
CA GLY A 138 -6.67 -4.86 -10.27
C GLY A 138 -6.84 -3.77 -9.21
N MET A 139 -6.01 -3.78 -8.19
CA MET A 139 -6.07 -2.82 -7.10
C MET A 139 -4.66 -2.51 -6.58
N VAL A 140 -4.41 -1.24 -6.29
CA VAL A 140 -3.15 -0.77 -5.72
C VAL A 140 -3.41 0.09 -4.49
N GLY A 141 -2.48 0.09 -3.56
CA GLY A 141 -2.58 0.88 -2.34
C GLY A 141 -1.27 1.45 -1.86
N SER A 142 -1.41 2.41 -0.96
CA SER A 142 -0.32 3.26 -0.48
C SER A 142 0.38 2.69 0.75
N LYS A 143 1.61 3.14 0.97
CA LYS A 143 2.29 3.06 2.26
C LYS A 143 1.64 4.08 3.19
N LEU A 144 1.16 3.61 4.35
CA LEU A 144 0.60 4.49 5.38
C LEU A 144 1.63 4.73 6.47
N VAL A 145 1.79 6.00 6.84
CA VAL A 145 2.67 6.40 7.95
C VAL A 145 1.89 7.22 8.96
N TYR A 146 2.29 7.13 10.22
CA TYR A 146 1.76 7.98 11.27
C TYR A 146 2.32 9.41 11.15
N PRO A 147 1.66 10.41 11.76
CA PRO A 147 2.17 11.79 11.77
C PRO A 147 3.54 11.95 12.40
N ASP A 148 3.95 11.03 13.30
CA ASP A 148 5.28 11.02 13.91
C ASP A 148 6.37 10.40 13.01
N GLY A 149 6.01 9.93 11.82
CA GLY A 149 6.91 9.36 10.83
C GLY A 149 7.09 7.84 10.90
N ARG A 150 6.54 7.17 11.93
CA ARG A 150 6.60 5.70 11.99
C ARG A 150 5.65 5.06 11.00
N LEU A 151 5.99 3.87 10.56
CA LEU A 151 5.15 3.10 9.64
C LEU A 151 3.83 2.72 10.33
N GLN A 152 2.73 2.88 9.60
CA GLN A 152 1.43 2.38 10.03
C GLN A 152 1.12 1.05 9.35
N GLU A 153 1.32 0.96 8.03
CA GLU A 153 1.05 -0.24 7.26
C GLU A 153 1.79 -0.24 5.91
N ALA A 154 2.49 -1.32 5.63
CA ALA A 154 3.12 -1.60 4.33
C ALA A 154 2.43 -2.80 3.67
N GLY A 155 1.15 -2.66 3.37
CA GLY A 155 0.24 -3.73 3.00
C GLY A 155 -0.28 -4.50 4.19
N GLY A 156 -1.41 -5.17 4.02
CA GLY A 156 -2.06 -5.96 5.05
C GLY A 156 -1.84 -7.46 4.87
N ILE A 157 -1.84 -8.19 5.98
CA ILE A 157 -1.78 -9.65 6.00
C ILE A 157 -3.08 -10.18 6.59
N ILE A 158 -3.69 -11.15 5.91
CA ILE A 158 -4.81 -11.95 6.42
C ILE A 158 -4.32 -13.37 6.60
N TRP A 159 -4.37 -13.86 7.83
CA TRP A 159 -3.97 -15.22 8.17
C TRP A 159 -5.08 -16.24 7.88
N SER A 160 -4.72 -17.50 7.85
CA SER A 160 -5.69 -18.59 7.59
C SER A 160 -6.81 -18.69 8.63
N ASP A 161 -6.60 -18.16 9.83
CA ASP A 161 -7.64 -18.07 10.87
C ASP A 161 -8.55 -16.83 10.71
N GLY A 162 -8.30 -16.00 9.71
CA GLY A 162 -9.05 -14.78 9.42
C GLY A 162 -8.58 -13.54 10.18
N SER A 163 -7.60 -13.67 11.07
CA SER A 163 -7.00 -12.50 11.73
C SER A 163 -6.17 -11.68 10.74
N GLY A 164 -6.07 -10.37 10.97
CA GLY A 164 -5.35 -9.44 10.09
C GLY A 164 -4.24 -8.70 10.83
N TRP A 165 -3.17 -8.41 10.10
CA TRP A 165 -2.07 -7.58 10.58
C TRP A 165 -1.86 -6.37 9.67
N ASN A 166 -1.63 -5.21 10.29
CA ASN A 166 -1.03 -4.05 9.62
C ASN A 166 0.49 -4.30 9.56
N TYR A 167 0.97 -4.78 8.42
CA TYR A 167 2.38 -5.19 8.32
C TYR A 167 3.33 -4.02 8.54
N GLY A 168 4.28 -4.20 9.44
CA GLY A 168 5.32 -3.22 9.76
C GLY A 168 4.90 -2.13 10.75
N ARG A 169 3.73 -2.24 11.38
CA ARG A 169 3.22 -1.21 12.31
C ARG A 169 4.26 -0.80 13.34
N LEU A 170 4.46 0.53 13.47
CA LEU A 170 5.36 1.21 14.40
C LEU A 170 6.85 1.08 14.08
N ASP A 171 7.21 0.43 12.97
CA ASP A 171 8.58 0.30 12.52
C ASP A 171 9.03 1.50 11.68
N ASP A 172 10.31 1.51 11.30
CA ASP A 172 10.89 2.51 10.39
C ASP A 172 10.40 2.27 8.96
N PRO A 173 9.67 3.24 8.35
CA PRO A 173 9.13 3.08 7.00
C PRO A 173 10.20 2.99 5.91
N ASP A 174 11.43 3.37 6.19
CA ASP A 174 12.53 3.40 5.22
C ASP A 174 13.31 2.08 5.13
N LYS A 175 12.97 1.08 5.95
CA LYS A 175 13.59 -0.24 5.85
C LYS A 175 13.32 -0.88 4.48
N ALA A 176 14.32 -1.59 3.96
CA ALA A 176 14.27 -2.21 2.64
C ALA A 176 13.04 -3.11 2.44
N GLU A 177 12.65 -3.87 3.45
CA GLU A 177 11.51 -4.79 3.40
C GLU A 177 10.15 -4.11 3.16
N TYR A 178 10.05 -2.79 3.36
CA TYR A 178 8.83 -2.02 3.14
C TYR A 178 8.83 -1.23 1.83
N ASN A 179 9.90 -1.32 1.03
CA ASN A 179 10.12 -0.41 -0.09
C ASN A 179 10.22 -1.09 -1.45
N TYR A 180 9.54 -2.19 -1.65
CA TYR A 180 9.38 -2.81 -2.98
C TYR A 180 7.90 -3.09 -3.26
N VAL A 181 7.55 -3.07 -4.54
CA VAL A 181 6.22 -3.42 -5.02
C VAL A 181 5.99 -4.91 -4.77
N LYS A 182 4.87 -5.27 -4.18
CA LYS A 182 4.57 -6.67 -3.84
C LYS A 182 3.08 -6.93 -3.81
N ASP A 183 2.70 -8.17 -4.04
CA ASP A 183 1.34 -8.64 -3.81
C ASP A 183 1.06 -8.66 -2.30
N VAL A 184 -0.11 -8.23 -1.90
CA VAL A 184 -0.55 -8.20 -0.50
C VAL A 184 -1.93 -8.80 -0.36
N ASP A 185 -2.27 -9.23 0.84
CA ASP A 185 -3.58 -9.84 1.10
C ASP A 185 -4.70 -8.82 1.04
N TYR A 186 -4.47 -7.63 1.59
CA TYR A 186 -5.40 -6.51 1.50
C TYR A 186 -4.67 -5.18 1.61
N ILE A 187 -5.39 -4.11 1.31
CA ILE A 187 -4.93 -2.72 1.42
C ILE A 187 -5.93 -1.99 2.30
N SER A 188 -5.42 -1.19 3.25
CA SER A 188 -6.27 -0.36 4.11
C SER A 188 -7.18 0.57 3.29
N GLY A 189 -8.44 0.62 3.67
CA GLY A 189 -9.43 1.51 3.06
C GLY A 189 -9.12 3.00 3.15
N ALA A 190 -8.07 3.38 3.90
CA ALA A 190 -7.62 4.76 3.98
C ALA A 190 -7.05 5.30 2.66
N ALA A 191 -6.50 4.44 1.79
CA ALA A 191 -5.90 4.84 0.50
C ALA A 191 -5.87 3.66 -0.49
N ILE A 192 -6.93 3.49 -1.27
CA ILE A 192 -7.10 2.40 -2.24
C ILE A 192 -7.45 2.95 -3.61
N LEU A 193 -6.78 2.47 -4.65
CA LEU A 193 -7.10 2.78 -6.05
C LEU A 193 -7.39 1.51 -6.85
N LEU A 194 -8.47 1.54 -7.64
CA LEU A 194 -8.79 0.50 -8.62
C LEU A 194 -9.52 1.13 -9.80
N SER A 195 -9.67 0.38 -10.90
CA SER A 195 -10.44 0.91 -12.03
C SER A 195 -11.91 1.07 -11.66
N THR A 196 -12.53 2.13 -12.16
CA THR A 196 -13.96 2.36 -11.97
C THR A 196 -14.79 1.22 -12.56
N ALA A 197 -14.35 0.65 -13.68
CA ALA A 197 -15.01 -0.49 -14.32
C ALA A 197 -14.98 -1.73 -13.41
N LEU A 198 -13.85 -2.06 -12.81
CA LEU A 198 -13.74 -3.21 -11.88
C LEU A 198 -14.59 -2.97 -10.62
N TRP A 199 -14.54 -1.77 -10.08
CA TRP A 199 -15.36 -1.37 -8.93
C TRP A 199 -16.85 -1.64 -9.19
N LYS A 200 -17.34 -1.22 -10.36
CA LYS A 200 -18.74 -1.44 -10.78
C LYS A 200 -19.05 -2.91 -11.01
N GLN A 201 -18.12 -3.65 -11.63
CA GLN A 201 -18.25 -5.09 -11.87
C GLN A 201 -18.40 -5.87 -10.57
N ILE A 202 -17.63 -5.52 -9.56
CA ILE A 202 -17.69 -6.14 -8.22
C ILE A 202 -18.96 -5.72 -7.48
N GLY A 203 -19.50 -4.54 -7.77
CA GLY A 203 -20.68 -3.99 -7.11
C GLY A 203 -20.37 -3.12 -5.90
N GLY A 204 -19.15 -2.62 -5.80
CA GLY A 204 -18.70 -1.79 -4.69
C GLY A 204 -18.36 -2.58 -3.43
N PHE A 205 -18.33 -1.90 -2.28
CA PHE A 205 -18.21 -2.59 -0.99
C PHE A 205 -19.48 -3.40 -0.69
N ASP A 206 -19.28 -4.61 -0.17
CA ASP A 206 -20.38 -5.50 0.18
C ASP A 206 -21.15 -4.97 1.41
N GLU A 207 -22.44 -4.75 1.26
CA GLU A 207 -23.29 -4.19 2.30
C GLU A 207 -23.42 -5.05 3.57
N ARG A 208 -23.06 -6.34 3.50
CA ARG A 208 -23.03 -7.18 4.71
C ARG A 208 -22.07 -6.65 5.78
N PHE A 209 -21.08 -5.86 5.37
CA PHE A 209 -20.10 -5.25 6.27
C PHE A 209 -20.48 -3.84 6.72
N ALA A 210 -21.66 -3.35 6.36
CA ALA A 210 -22.14 -2.06 6.86
C ALA A 210 -22.26 -2.08 8.40
N PRO A 211 -22.02 -0.98 9.11
CA PRO A 211 -21.64 0.33 8.56
C PRO A 211 -20.16 0.50 8.24
N ALA A 212 -19.28 -0.34 8.79
CA ALA A 212 -17.84 -0.26 8.59
C ALA A 212 -17.14 -1.52 9.09
N TYR A 213 -15.86 -1.66 8.75
CA TYR A 213 -14.89 -2.72 9.03
C TYR A 213 -14.99 -3.93 8.11
N CYS A 214 -13.84 -4.43 7.74
CA CYS A 214 -13.62 -5.58 6.86
C CYS A 214 -14.02 -5.38 5.40
N GLU A 215 -14.60 -4.26 5.03
CA GLU A 215 -14.94 -3.93 3.65
C GLU A 215 -13.72 -3.87 2.74
N ASP A 216 -12.59 -3.39 3.23
CA ASP A 216 -11.33 -3.31 2.49
C ASP A 216 -10.70 -4.69 2.27
N SER A 217 -10.69 -5.52 3.31
CA SER A 217 -10.24 -6.91 3.21
C SER A 217 -11.11 -7.71 2.24
N ASP A 218 -12.43 -7.57 2.36
CA ASP A 218 -13.40 -8.19 1.46
C ASP A 218 -13.18 -7.75 0.01
N LEU A 219 -12.99 -6.46 -0.23
CA LEU A 219 -12.73 -5.93 -1.57
C LEU A 219 -11.49 -6.55 -2.19
N ALA A 220 -10.42 -6.74 -1.42
CA ALA A 220 -9.20 -7.39 -1.90
C ALA A 220 -9.48 -8.84 -2.36
N PHE A 221 -10.26 -9.61 -1.60
CA PHE A 221 -10.67 -10.95 -2.00
C PHE A 221 -11.56 -10.94 -3.23
N GLU A 222 -12.47 -9.98 -3.35
CA GLU A 222 -13.30 -9.81 -4.55
C GLU A 222 -12.48 -9.48 -5.79
N VAL A 223 -11.47 -8.63 -5.67
CA VAL A 223 -10.54 -8.32 -6.77
C VAL A 223 -9.82 -9.58 -7.24
N ARG A 224 -9.29 -10.39 -6.30
CA ARG A 224 -8.65 -11.66 -6.66
C ARG A 224 -9.62 -12.67 -7.27
N LYS A 225 -10.85 -12.75 -6.77
CA LYS A 225 -11.90 -13.60 -7.35
C LYS A 225 -12.20 -13.20 -8.81
N ALA A 226 -12.12 -11.90 -9.11
CA ALA A 226 -12.29 -11.40 -10.47
C ALA A 226 -11.07 -11.68 -11.38
N GLY A 227 -10.00 -12.27 -10.85
CA GLY A 227 -8.81 -12.68 -11.61
C GLY A 227 -7.66 -11.69 -11.60
N TYR A 228 -7.68 -10.70 -10.69
CA TYR A 228 -6.66 -9.65 -10.63
C TYR A 228 -5.84 -9.74 -9.35
N ARG A 229 -4.67 -9.06 -9.37
CA ARG A 229 -3.76 -8.96 -8.23
C ARG A 229 -4.06 -7.70 -7.42
N VAL A 230 -3.78 -7.80 -6.12
CA VAL A 230 -3.82 -6.69 -5.17
C VAL A 230 -2.38 -6.36 -4.80
N VAL A 231 -1.95 -5.13 -5.07
CA VAL A 231 -0.54 -4.75 -5.07
C VAL A 231 -0.29 -3.50 -4.23
N TYR A 232 0.79 -3.54 -3.47
CA TYR A 232 1.27 -2.45 -2.63
C TYR A 232 2.30 -1.62 -3.36
N GLN A 233 2.13 -0.27 -3.33
CA GLN A 233 3.06 0.70 -3.93
C GLN A 233 3.77 1.53 -2.86
N PRO A 234 5.05 1.23 -2.57
CA PRO A 234 5.79 1.96 -1.53
C PRO A 234 6.08 3.43 -1.86
N LYS A 235 6.09 3.80 -3.14
CA LYS A 235 6.28 5.19 -3.57
C LYS A 235 5.09 6.08 -3.27
N SER A 236 3.91 5.50 -3.09
CA SER A 236 2.73 6.24 -2.67
C SER A 236 2.70 6.30 -1.15
N LYS A 237 3.22 7.39 -0.59
CA LYS A 237 3.24 7.59 0.86
C LYS A 237 2.11 8.53 1.27
N VAL A 238 1.26 8.07 2.18
CA VAL A 238 0.14 8.83 2.74
C VAL A 238 0.27 8.86 4.26
N ILE A 239 0.18 10.07 4.82
CA ILE A 239 0.17 10.28 6.27
C ILE A 239 -1.27 10.13 6.74
N HIS A 240 -1.53 9.21 7.66
CA HIS A 240 -2.87 8.92 8.16
C HIS A 240 -2.96 9.15 9.67
N PHE A 241 -3.83 10.07 10.06
CA PHE A 241 -4.12 10.45 11.46
C PHE A 241 -5.14 9.48 12.06
N GLU A 242 -4.79 8.22 12.13
CA GLU A 242 -5.67 7.11 12.53
C GLU A 242 -6.52 7.43 13.77
N GLY A 243 -7.82 7.11 13.70
CA GLY A 243 -8.72 7.15 14.85
C GLY A 243 -9.44 8.45 15.09
N ILE A 244 -9.24 9.47 14.26
CA ILE A 244 -9.84 10.79 14.47
C ILE A 244 -11.31 10.83 14.03
N SER A 245 -11.62 10.27 12.87
CA SER A 245 -12.99 10.30 12.29
C SER A 245 -13.97 9.38 13.03
N ASN A 246 -13.51 8.29 13.59
CA ASN A 246 -14.34 7.26 14.25
C ASN A 246 -14.28 7.33 15.79
N GLY A 247 -13.55 8.29 16.35
CA GLY A 247 -13.29 8.37 17.78
C GLY A 247 -12.44 7.20 18.30
N THR A 248 -11.78 7.46 19.42
CA THR A 248 -11.03 6.44 20.16
C THR A 248 -11.93 5.79 21.21
N ASP A 249 -13.18 5.45 20.88
CA ASP A 249 -14.05 4.80 21.87
C ASP A 249 -13.51 3.42 22.22
N VAL A 250 -12.69 3.40 23.25
CA VAL A 250 -12.03 2.21 23.78
C VAL A 250 -13.04 1.28 24.48
N ASN A 251 -14.27 1.73 24.71
CA ASN A 251 -15.26 1.04 25.54
C ASN A 251 -16.31 0.24 24.77
N GLY A 252 -16.18 0.12 23.44
CA GLY A 252 -16.85 -0.94 22.69
C GLY A 252 -18.36 -0.86 22.50
N THR A 253 -18.98 0.27 22.80
CA THR A 253 -20.43 0.46 22.57
C THR A 253 -20.74 1.02 21.17
N GLY A 254 -19.72 1.47 20.43
CA GLY A 254 -19.84 2.07 19.10
C GLY A 254 -19.46 1.11 17.98
N LEU A 255 -18.68 1.62 17.02
CA LEU A 255 -18.28 0.90 15.81
C LEU A 255 -17.44 -0.37 16.06
N LYS A 256 -16.72 -0.46 17.19
CA LYS A 256 -15.83 -1.61 17.47
C LYS A 256 -16.55 -2.95 17.55
N ARG A 257 -17.81 -2.99 17.98
CA ARG A 257 -18.59 -4.23 17.97
C ARG A 257 -18.73 -4.79 16.55
N TYR A 258 -18.83 -3.91 15.56
CA TYR A 258 -18.90 -4.30 14.14
C TYR A 258 -17.62 -4.92 13.65
N GLN A 259 -16.46 -4.54 14.20
CA GLN A 259 -15.20 -5.18 13.85
C GLN A 259 -15.21 -6.68 14.16
N VAL A 260 -15.72 -7.05 15.32
CA VAL A 260 -15.85 -8.46 15.73
C VAL A 260 -16.90 -9.18 14.87
N GLU A 261 -18.08 -8.58 14.72
CA GLU A 261 -19.16 -9.16 13.91
C GLU A 261 -18.74 -9.32 12.45
N ASN A 262 -18.11 -8.32 11.88
CA ASN A 262 -17.69 -8.32 10.47
C ASN A 262 -16.51 -9.26 10.23
N SER A 263 -15.63 -9.47 11.21
CA SER A 263 -14.59 -10.48 11.12
C SER A 263 -15.18 -11.89 10.98
N GLU A 264 -16.24 -12.20 11.70
CA GLU A 264 -16.94 -13.48 11.56
C GLU A 264 -17.64 -13.60 10.20
N LYS A 265 -18.26 -12.53 9.71
CA LYS A 265 -18.87 -12.49 8.37
C LYS A 265 -17.81 -12.69 7.27
N LEU A 266 -16.64 -12.10 7.43
CA LEU A 266 -15.53 -12.25 6.48
C LEU A 266 -15.06 -13.71 6.43
N LYS A 267 -14.87 -14.33 7.59
CA LYS A 267 -14.50 -15.75 7.70
C LYS A 267 -15.51 -16.67 7.02
N GLU A 268 -16.78 -16.42 7.20
CA GLU A 268 -17.84 -17.24 6.61
C GLU A 268 -17.88 -17.04 5.08
N LYS A 269 -17.80 -15.80 4.60
CA LYS A 269 -17.82 -15.50 3.15
C LYS A 269 -16.63 -16.13 2.42
N TRP A 270 -15.42 -16.05 3.00
CA TRP A 270 -14.18 -16.43 2.34
C TRP A 270 -13.52 -17.68 2.93
N LYS A 271 -14.29 -18.53 3.58
CA LYS A 271 -13.77 -19.66 4.33
C LYS A 271 -12.93 -20.63 3.47
N GLU A 272 -13.25 -20.81 2.19
CA GLU A 272 -12.47 -21.65 1.29
C GLU A 272 -11.13 -20.99 0.91
N GLU A 273 -11.15 -19.69 0.63
CA GLU A 273 -9.97 -18.90 0.29
C GLU A 273 -9.00 -18.79 1.46
N PHE A 274 -9.50 -18.72 2.68
CA PHE A 274 -8.67 -18.65 3.87
C PHE A 274 -7.79 -19.89 4.08
N LYS A 275 -8.19 -21.03 3.55
CA LYS A 275 -7.36 -22.26 3.55
C LYS A 275 -6.04 -22.09 2.80
N ASN A 276 -5.99 -21.16 1.84
CA ASN A 276 -4.81 -20.86 1.04
C ASN A 276 -3.95 -19.74 1.64
N GLN A 277 -4.38 -19.13 2.74
CA GLN A 277 -3.61 -18.12 3.45
C GLN A 277 -2.57 -18.77 4.36
N CYS A 278 -1.51 -18.03 4.69
CA CYS A 278 -0.48 -18.52 5.60
C CYS A 278 -1.03 -18.70 7.01
N VAL A 279 -0.49 -19.68 7.71
CA VAL A 279 -0.81 -19.94 9.13
C VAL A 279 -0.09 -18.91 9.99
N ASN A 280 -0.83 -18.28 10.90
CA ASN A 280 -0.24 -17.41 11.90
C ASN A 280 0.42 -18.27 13.01
N ASN A 281 1.72 -18.39 12.93
CA ASN A 281 2.53 -19.13 13.91
C ASN A 281 3.18 -18.22 14.96
N GLY A 282 2.78 -16.93 15.00
CA GLY A 282 3.37 -15.94 15.90
C GLY A 282 4.73 -15.41 15.48
N ASN A 283 5.23 -15.79 14.31
CA ASN A 283 6.50 -15.30 13.81
C ASN A 283 6.38 -13.79 13.49
N PRO A 284 7.17 -12.91 14.13
CA PRO A 284 7.12 -11.48 13.86
C PRO A 284 7.63 -11.09 12.46
N ASN A 285 8.32 -12.02 11.76
CA ASN A 285 8.80 -11.82 10.40
C ASN A 285 8.09 -12.77 9.42
N PRO A 286 6.92 -12.39 8.90
CA PRO A 286 6.12 -13.23 8.02
C PRO A 286 6.66 -13.21 6.60
N PHE A 287 7.79 -13.81 6.36
CA PHE A 287 8.60 -13.73 5.14
C PHE A 287 7.80 -13.98 3.85
N ARG A 288 6.91 -14.98 3.84
CA ARG A 288 6.06 -15.29 2.68
C ARG A 288 4.70 -14.57 2.72
N ALA A 289 4.10 -14.47 3.90
CA ALA A 289 2.77 -13.89 4.04
C ALA A 289 2.72 -12.42 3.64
N ARG A 290 3.77 -11.65 3.92
CA ARG A 290 3.84 -10.22 3.63
C ARG A 290 3.82 -9.87 2.14
N GLU A 291 4.09 -10.83 1.26
CA GLU A 291 4.23 -10.64 -0.18
C GLU A 291 3.47 -11.70 -1.01
N ARG A 292 2.63 -12.50 -0.38
CA ARG A 292 1.88 -13.61 -1.00
C ARG A 292 2.75 -14.55 -1.82
N SER A 293 3.93 -14.90 -1.30
CA SER A 293 4.86 -15.80 -1.97
C SER A 293 4.74 -17.27 -1.54
N MET A 294 3.72 -17.62 -0.76
CA MET A 294 3.46 -19.01 -0.40
C MET A 294 3.27 -19.88 -1.66
N GLY A 295 3.99 -21.01 -1.73
CA GLY A 295 3.97 -21.91 -2.87
C GLY A 295 4.78 -21.45 -4.08
N LYS A 296 5.38 -20.27 -4.04
CA LYS A 296 6.24 -19.76 -5.10
C LYS A 296 7.72 -20.05 -4.80
N LYS A 297 8.50 -20.20 -5.87
CA LYS A 297 9.95 -20.35 -5.75
C LYS A 297 10.61 -18.99 -5.57
N ILE A 298 11.44 -18.88 -4.54
CA ILE A 298 12.20 -17.66 -4.23
C ILE A 298 13.64 -17.87 -4.67
N ILE A 299 14.17 -16.94 -5.46
CA ILE A 299 15.57 -16.87 -5.85
C ILE A 299 16.22 -15.63 -5.23
N VAL A 300 17.39 -15.81 -4.64
CA VAL A 300 18.24 -14.72 -4.18
C VAL A 300 19.38 -14.56 -5.16
N VAL A 301 19.52 -13.39 -5.74
CA VAL A 301 20.61 -13.02 -6.63
C VAL A 301 21.60 -12.17 -5.84
N ILE A 302 22.85 -12.59 -5.79
CA ILE A 302 23.92 -11.89 -5.08
C ILE A 302 24.99 -11.44 -6.08
N ASP A 303 25.21 -10.14 -6.14
CA ASP A 303 26.25 -9.50 -6.96
C ASP A 303 26.99 -8.47 -6.11
N HIS A 304 28.03 -7.84 -6.65
CA HIS A 304 28.82 -6.91 -5.87
C HIS A 304 28.13 -5.56 -5.62
N TYR A 305 27.24 -5.13 -6.51
CA TYR A 305 26.38 -3.95 -6.31
C TYR A 305 25.08 -4.09 -7.12
N VAL A 306 24.13 -3.19 -6.88
CA VAL A 306 22.90 -3.10 -7.66
C VAL A 306 23.26 -2.80 -9.12
N PRO A 307 22.66 -3.53 -10.09
CA PRO A 307 23.09 -3.39 -11.49
C PRO A 307 22.82 -2.00 -12.05
N THR A 308 23.89 -1.32 -12.43
CA THR A 308 23.86 -0.03 -13.14
C THR A 308 23.69 -0.28 -14.63
N PHE A 309 22.53 -0.74 -15.03
CA PHE A 309 22.20 -1.37 -16.33
C PHE A 309 22.46 -0.51 -17.56
N ASP A 310 22.58 0.82 -17.40
CA ASP A 310 22.87 1.77 -18.46
C ASP A 310 24.35 2.20 -18.53
N LYS A 311 25.21 1.68 -17.62
CA LYS A 311 26.59 2.11 -17.49
C LYS A 311 27.62 1.07 -17.93
N ASP A 312 27.33 -0.23 -17.72
CA ASP A 312 28.28 -1.29 -18.03
C ASP A 312 27.60 -2.58 -18.48
N ALA A 313 28.35 -3.39 -19.24
CA ALA A 313 27.84 -4.61 -19.86
C ALA A 313 27.48 -5.69 -18.83
N GLY A 314 28.25 -5.82 -17.75
CA GLY A 314 27.99 -6.80 -16.71
C GLY A 314 26.69 -6.51 -15.97
N SER A 315 26.47 -5.25 -15.60
CA SER A 315 25.21 -4.80 -14.98
C SER A 315 24.01 -4.99 -15.90
N LYS A 316 24.17 -4.72 -17.19
CA LYS A 316 23.12 -4.92 -18.18
C LYS A 316 22.74 -6.42 -18.25
N THR A 317 23.72 -7.31 -18.24
CA THR A 317 23.49 -8.75 -18.23
C THR A 317 22.77 -9.22 -16.98
N THR A 318 23.22 -8.78 -15.80
CA THR A 318 22.54 -9.08 -14.53
C THR A 318 21.09 -8.60 -14.54
N PHE A 319 20.84 -7.41 -15.03
CA PHE A 319 19.49 -6.85 -15.15
C PHE A 319 18.59 -7.69 -16.06
N GLN A 320 19.12 -8.21 -17.17
CA GLN A 320 18.37 -9.09 -18.05
C GLN A 320 18.03 -10.44 -17.38
N TYR A 321 18.96 -11.00 -16.60
CA TYR A 321 18.67 -12.21 -15.81
C TYR A 321 17.58 -11.98 -14.78
N LEU A 322 17.58 -10.83 -14.07
CA LEU A 322 16.55 -10.49 -13.12
C LEU A 322 15.17 -10.44 -13.78
N LYS A 323 15.07 -9.79 -14.94
CA LYS A 323 13.83 -9.76 -15.72
C LYS A 323 13.38 -11.16 -16.14
N MET A 324 14.30 -12.01 -16.56
CA MET A 324 14.01 -13.38 -16.95
C MET A 324 13.45 -14.18 -15.78
N PHE A 325 14.03 -14.07 -14.59
CA PHE A 325 13.55 -14.78 -13.41
C PHE A 325 12.14 -14.34 -13.03
N LEU A 326 11.86 -13.04 -13.07
CA LEU A 326 10.51 -12.52 -12.84
C LEU A 326 9.51 -13.04 -13.87
N LYS A 327 9.90 -13.05 -15.14
CA LYS A 327 9.05 -13.56 -16.23
C LYS A 327 8.72 -15.05 -16.07
N LYS A 328 9.64 -15.82 -15.52
CA LYS A 328 9.44 -17.25 -15.22
C LYS A 328 8.63 -17.50 -13.95
N GLY A 329 8.20 -16.46 -13.25
CA GLY A 329 7.37 -16.56 -12.06
C GLY A 329 8.12 -16.72 -10.75
N TYR A 330 9.43 -16.52 -10.73
CA TYR A 330 10.19 -16.50 -9.48
C TYR A 330 9.91 -15.23 -8.70
N VAL A 331 9.88 -15.37 -7.38
CA VAL A 331 10.00 -14.22 -6.46
C VAL A 331 11.50 -13.95 -6.30
N VAL A 332 11.93 -12.74 -6.62
CA VAL A 332 13.34 -12.38 -6.68
C VAL A 332 13.71 -11.46 -5.51
N LYS A 333 14.75 -11.84 -4.79
CA LYS A 333 15.44 -11.01 -3.79
C LYS A 333 16.83 -10.69 -4.35
N PHE A 334 17.30 -9.47 -4.15
CA PHE A 334 18.61 -9.05 -4.65
C PHE A 334 19.49 -8.54 -3.50
N ILE A 335 20.73 -9.01 -3.47
CA ILE A 335 21.77 -8.55 -2.55
C ILE A 335 22.90 -7.94 -3.36
N GLY A 336 23.12 -6.62 -3.22
CA GLY A 336 24.37 -5.99 -3.62
C GLY A 336 25.32 -6.04 -2.44
N ASP A 337 26.50 -6.62 -2.60
CA ASP A 337 27.42 -6.88 -1.50
C ASP A 337 28.05 -5.62 -0.86
N ASN A 338 27.84 -4.47 -1.49
CA ASN A 338 28.16 -3.17 -0.89
C ASN A 338 27.03 -2.64 0.03
N TYR A 339 25.85 -3.24 0.00
CA TYR A 339 24.66 -2.90 0.79
C TYR A 339 24.25 -1.43 0.68
N LEU A 340 24.46 -0.81 -0.49
CA LEU A 340 24.10 0.57 -0.75
C LEU A 340 22.77 0.66 -1.52
N HIS A 341 22.03 1.71 -1.21
CA HIS A 341 20.89 2.15 -2.00
C HIS A 341 21.38 3.16 -3.04
N GLU A 342 21.24 2.83 -4.32
CA GLU A 342 21.70 3.68 -5.44
C GLU A 342 20.55 4.02 -6.40
N GLU A 343 20.22 5.31 -6.48
CA GLU A 343 19.23 5.81 -7.42
C GLU A 343 19.85 6.00 -8.83
N PRO A 344 19.09 5.73 -9.90
CA PRO A 344 17.71 5.21 -9.94
C PRO A 344 17.64 3.67 -9.92
N TYR A 345 18.73 2.98 -9.73
CA TYR A 345 18.86 1.53 -9.95
C TYR A 345 18.12 0.70 -8.90
N THR A 346 18.29 1.02 -7.64
CA THR A 346 17.58 0.32 -6.55
C THR A 346 16.06 0.50 -6.69
N SER A 347 15.60 1.73 -6.91
CA SER A 347 14.17 2.00 -7.12
C SER A 347 13.61 1.29 -8.35
N THR A 348 14.39 1.17 -9.42
CA THR A 348 13.97 0.42 -10.61
C THR A 348 13.69 -1.03 -10.29
N LEU A 349 14.60 -1.69 -9.57
CA LEU A 349 14.40 -3.08 -9.15
C LEU A 349 13.18 -3.22 -8.22
N GLN A 350 13.03 -2.31 -7.27
CA GLN A 350 11.91 -2.31 -6.32
C GLN A 350 10.57 -2.16 -7.04
N GLN A 351 10.50 -1.31 -8.06
CA GLN A 351 9.29 -1.12 -8.87
C GLN A 351 8.98 -2.32 -9.76
N MET A 352 9.96 -3.15 -10.07
CA MET A 352 9.75 -4.41 -10.78
C MET A 352 9.25 -5.54 -9.86
N GLY A 353 9.17 -5.31 -8.56
CA GLY A 353 8.76 -6.31 -7.57
C GLY A 353 9.93 -7.05 -6.92
N ILE A 354 11.14 -6.56 -7.04
CA ILE A 354 12.34 -7.16 -6.43
C ILE A 354 12.61 -6.52 -5.07
N GLU A 355 12.67 -7.34 -4.03
CA GLU A 355 13.18 -6.89 -2.73
C GLU A 355 14.69 -6.77 -2.78
N VAL A 356 15.20 -5.54 -2.60
CA VAL A 356 16.63 -5.26 -2.55
C VAL A 356 17.05 -5.14 -1.10
N LEU A 357 18.00 -5.96 -0.66
CA LEU A 357 18.50 -5.95 0.72
C LEU A 357 19.65 -4.96 0.79
N TYR A 358 19.42 -3.82 1.42
CA TYR A 358 20.42 -2.76 1.59
C TYR A 358 20.36 -2.17 3.01
N GLY A 359 21.38 -1.42 3.37
CA GLY A 359 21.45 -0.74 4.64
C GLY A 359 22.26 -1.49 5.69
N GLN A 360 22.50 -0.79 6.80
CA GLN A 360 23.34 -1.29 7.91
C GLN A 360 22.77 -2.59 8.51
N GLU A 361 21.46 -2.72 8.54
CA GLU A 361 20.77 -3.92 9.03
C GLU A 361 21.24 -5.19 8.31
N TYR A 362 21.34 -5.12 6.98
CA TYR A 362 21.76 -6.27 6.17
C TYR A 362 23.28 -6.39 6.07
N LEU A 363 23.99 -5.28 6.08
CA LEU A 363 25.47 -5.30 6.11
C LEU A 363 26.00 -6.12 7.29
N THR A 364 25.38 -5.96 8.45
CA THR A 364 25.76 -6.69 9.66
C THR A 364 24.98 -7.99 9.86
N GLY A 365 23.76 -8.08 9.34
CA GLY A 365 22.81 -9.17 9.63
C GLY A 365 22.60 -10.15 8.49
N ILE A 366 23.34 -10.08 7.39
CA ILE A 366 23.04 -10.93 6.20
C ILE A 366 23.17 -12.42 6.49
N TRP A 367 24.14 -12.81 7.31
CA TRP A 367 24.34 -14.21 7.66
C TRP A 367 23.15 -14.77 8.45
N ASP A 368 22.68 -14.04 9.42
CA ASP A 368 21.47 -14.40 10.19
C ASP A 368 20.24 -14.43 9.30
N TRP A 369 20.11 -13.50 8.36
CA TRP A 369 19.01 -13.46 7.40
C TRP A 369 18.99 -14.73 6.53
N LEU A 370 20.14 -15.15 6.01
CA LEU A 370 20.26 -16.36 5.20
C LEU A 370 19.87 -17.62 5.98
N VAL A 371 20.31 -17.73 7.22
CA VAL A 371 19.94 -18.86 8.10
C VAL A 371 18.45 -18.85 8.41
N LYS A 372 17.92 -17.69 8.80
CA LYS A 372 16.52 -17.53 9.20
C LYS A 372 15.54 -17.84 8.06
N ASN A 373 15.86 -17.40 6.85
CA ASN A 373 14.99 -17.51 5.69
C ASN A 373 15.41 -18.61 4.70
N GLY A 374 16.51 -19.31 4.97
CA GLY A 374 17.09 -20.28 4.04
C GLY A 374 16.13 -21.38 3.60
N LYS A 375 15.26 -21.85 4.49
CA LYS A 375 14.25 -22.87 4.19
C LYS A 375 13.23 -22.43 3.14
N ASP A 376 13.04 -21.13 2.98
CA ASP A 376 12.09 -20.56 2.02
C ASP A 376 12.76 -20.20 0.68
N ILE A 377 14.09 -20.17 0.65
CA ILE A 377 14.85 -19.80 -0.55
C ILE A 377 15.16 -21.06 -1.35
N HIS A 378 14.70 -21.09 -2.59
CA HIS A 378 14.91 -22.22 -3.48
C HIS A 378 16.32 -22.26 -4.08
N VAL A 379 16.81 -21.10 -4.56
CA VAL A 379 18.09 -20.97 -5.25
C VAL A 379 18.77 -19.66 -4.85
N ALA A 380 20.09 -19.72 -4.65
CA ALA A 380 20.97 -18.55 -4.61
C ALA A 380 21.79 -18.51 -5.91
N TYR A 381 21.67 -17.43 -6.65
CA TYR A 381 22.41 -17.18 -7.88
C TYR A 381 23.57 -16.24 -7.54
N LEU A 382 24.81 -16.79 -7.56
CA LEU A 382 26.01 -16.07 -7.18
C LEU A 382 26.73 -15.57 -8.43
N ASN A 383 26.80 -14.26 -8.57
CA ASN A 383 27.40 -13.62 -9.74
C ASN A 383 28.78 -13.08 -9.37
N ARG A 384 29.80 -13.50 -10.10
CA ARG A 384 31.21 -13.14 -9.97
C ARG A 384 32.02 -14.01 -8.97
N PRO A 385 33.32 -14.22 -9.25
CA PRO A 385 34.18 -15.09 -8.42
C PRO A 385 34.29 -14.67 -6.95
N HIS A 386 34.46 -13.39 -6.68
CA HIS A 386 34.63 -12.91 -5.31
C HIS A 386 33.36 -13.02 -4.47
N ILE A 387 32.18 -12.95 -5.11
CA ILE A 387 30.89 -13.18 -4.46
C ILE A 387 30.76 -14.67 -4.11
N ALA A 388 31.06 -15.55 -5.05
CA ALA A 388 31.04 -16.98 -4.79
C ALA A 388 31.99 -17.33 -3.63
N THR A 389 33.20 -16.83 -3.65
CA THR A 389 34.19 -17.05 -2.57
C THR A 389 33.65 -16.63 -1.21
N LYS A 390 32.96 -15.50 -1.14
CA LYS A 390 32.43 -14.98 0.13
C LYS A 390 31.24 -15.78 0.68
N TYR A 391 30.34 -16.25 -0.19
CA TYR A 391 29.04 -16.78 0.24
C TYR A 391 28.91 -18.30 0.17
N VAL A 392 29.63 -18.99 -0.72
CA VAL A 392 29.41 -20.42 -0.99
C VAL A 392 29.53 -21.29 0.25
N ASP A 393 30.64 -21.17 0.99
CA ASP A 393 30.88 -22.03 2.15
C ASP A 393 29.84 -21.83 3.25
N PHE A 394 29.48 -20.59 3.53
CA PHE A 394 28.46 -20.28 4.54
C PHE A 394 27.09 -20.87 4.14
N ILE A 395 26.66 -20.64 2.90
CA ILE A 395 25.37 -21.13 2.41
C ILE A 395 25.32 -22.65 2.45
N LYS A 396 26.41 -23.30 2.04
CA LYS A 396 26.52 -24.76 2.03
C LYS A 396 26.50 -25.35 3.45
N GLU A 397 27.18 -24.71 4.40
CA GLU A 397 27.30 -25.22 5.76
C GLU A 397 26.05 -24.98 6.61
N HIS A 398 25.32 -23.87 6.37
CA HIS A 398 24.26 -23.39 7.25
C HIS A 398 22.85 -23.43 6.64
N THR A 399 22.72 -23.77 5.38
CA THR A 399 21.44 -23.79 4.68
C THR A 399 21.33 -24.96 3.72
N ASP A 400 20.10 -25.24 3.24
CA ASP A 400 19.83 -26.19 2.17
C ASP A 400 19.59 -25.51 0.82
N ILE A 401 19.96 -24.25 0.69
CA ILE A 401 19.76 -23.46 -0.53
C ILE A 401 20.62 -24.04 -1.66
N LYS A 402 20.01 -24.31 -2.81
CA LYS A 402 20.75 -24.69 -4.03
C LYS A 402 21.48 -23.46 -4.57
N MET A 403 22.71 -23.65 -5.02
CA MET A 403 23.52 -22.56 -5.54
C MET A 403 23.77 -22.71 -7.02
N ILE A 404 23.68 -21.62 -7.75
CA ILE A 404 24.14 -21.49 -9.13
C ILE A 404 25.21 -20.41 -9.15
N TYR A 405 26.34 -20.74 -9.74
CA TYR A 405 27.45 -19.81 -9.90
C TYR A 405 27.58 -19.39 -11.38
N TYR A 406 27.68 -18.10 -11.59
CA TYR A 406 27.98 -17.53 -12.89
C TYR A 406 29.28 -16.74 -12.81
N GLY A 407 30.34 -17.26 -13.46
CA GLY A 407 31.64 -16.60 -13.56
C GLY A 407 31.81 -15.99 -14.94
N HIS A 408 32.20 -14.75 -14.97
CA HIS A 408 32.66 -14.06 -16.16
C HIS A 408 34.16 -14.17 -16.30
#